data_343b1f2b4f6e2b55b702d33e41fdbb08
#
_entry.id   343b1f2b4f6e2b55b702d33e41fdbb08
#
_cell.length_a   1.000
_cell.length_b   1.000
_cell.length_c   1.000
_cell.angle_alpha   90.00
_cell.angle_beta   90.00
_cell.angle_gamma   90.00
#
_symmetry.space_group_name_H-M   'P 1'
#
loop_
_entity.id
_entity.type
_entity.pdbx_description
1 polymer ?
#
loop_
_entity_poly.entity_id
_entity_poly.type
_entity_poly.pdbx_seq_one_letter_code
_entity_poly.pdbx_strand_id
1 'polypeptide(L)'
;MAGGAEKERAYPQSLLPWLVEQRKKGRIRNLGFSYHGDINVFNQLLQWHDEGKYHFDIALIELNYLDWHYANQINPRNTNAQYLYTELNKRHIPAMIMEPLLGGRLSNVPQSVNTALKKRDPDHSVASWAFRYAGTREGVAVVLSGMTYMEHLKDNLKSYCPLRPLTEAEMRFLDTDIAKQIEGNGTIPCTGCKYCMPCPYGVDIPTVFDHYNKCNNEGMFALKPQDKNYRKYRREFLIGYDRSVPRLRQANHCIGCGQCVPHCPQGIPIPQQMQKIDEYVEKMKQTHV
;
A
#
# COMPACT_ATOMS: atom_id res chain seq x y z
N MET A 1 15.47 -14.69 9.59
CA MET A 1 14.71 -15.94 9.57
C MET A 1 14.36 -16.25 8.13
N ALA A 2 15.16 -17.10 7.48
CA ALA A 2 14.93 -17.56 6.10
C ALA A 2 13.79 -18.62 6.01
N GLY A 3 12.84 -18.55 6.91
CA GLY A 3 11.79 -19.56 7.06
C GLY A 3 10.43 -19.21 6.45
N GLY A 4 10.30 -18.09 5.73
CA GLY A 4 9.01 -17.68 5.17
C GLY A 4 8.55 -18.60 4.04
N ALA A 5 9.36 -18.79 3.04
CA ALA A 5 8.99 -19.56 1.84
C ALA A 5 8.81 -21.07 2.09
N GLU A 6 9.62 -21.67 2.96
CA GLU A 6 9.44 -23.09 3.33
C GLU A 6 8.24 -23.31 4.24
N LYS A 7 7.96 -22.38 5.17
CA LYS A 7 6.74 -22.43 5.98
C LYS A 7 5.47 -22.19 5.15
N GLU A 8 5.50 -21.27 4.18
CA GLU A 8 4.36 -21.05 3.25
C GLU A 8 4.07 -22.29 2.40
N ARG A 9 5.10 -23.04 1.97
CA ARG A 9 4.90 -24.33 1.26
C ARG A 9 4.32 -25.44 2.13
N ALA A 10 4.60 -25.45 3.45
CA ALA A 10 4.09 -26.47 4.37
C ALA A 10 2.65 -26.19 4.82
N TYR A 11 2.24 -24.93 4.97
CA TYR A 11 0.92 -24.53 5.46
C TYR A 11 -0.26 -25.08 4.61
N PRO A 12 -0.28 -24.97 3.27
CA PRO A 12 -1.38 -25.48 2.48
C PRO A 12 -1.58 -26.99 2.61
N GLN A 13 -0.50 -27.76 2.74
CA GLN A 13 -0.59 -29.23 2.78
C GLN A 13 -1.12 -29.79 4.12
N SER A 14 -0.89 -29.09 5.23
CA SER A 14 -1.33 -29.53 6.56
C SER A 14 -2.62 -28.85 7.01
N LEU A 15 -2.81 -27.57 6.69
CA LEU A 15 -3.93 -26.76 7.15
C LEU A 15 -5.19 -26.94 6.32
N LEU A 16 -5.10 -26.99 4.99
CA LEU A 16 -6.27 -27.09 4.11
C LEU A 16 -7.10 -28.35 4.36
N PRO A 17 -6.53 -29.57 4.48
CA PRO A 17 -7.31 -30.76 4.86
C PRO A 17 -8.07 -30.59 6.17
N TRP A 18 -7.45 -29.97 7.17
CA TRP A 18 -8.10 -29.70 8.45
C TRP A 18 -9.26 -28.69 8.30
N LEU A 19 -9.08 -27.62 7.53
CA LEU A 19 -10.13 -26.65 7.26
C LEU A 19 -11.32 -27.27 6.50
N VAL A 20 -11.06 -28.13 5.53
CA VAL A 20 -12.10 -28.89 4.83
C VAL A 20 -12.90 -29.77 5.80
N GLU A 21 -12.21 -30.40 6.76
CA GLU A 21 -12.87 -31.20 7.79
C GLU A 21 -13.74 -30.31 8.71
N GLN A 22 -13.27 -29.10 9.09
CA GLN A 22 -14.08 -28.15 9.87
C GLN A 22 -15.32 -27.69 9.08
N ARG A 23 -15.19 -27.51 7.76
CA ARG A 23 -16.32 -27.18 6.89
C ARG A 23 -17.35 -28.33 6.85
N LYS A 24 -16.91 -29.59 6.68
CA LYS A 24 -17.77 -30.77 6.75
C LYS A 24 -18.51 -30.91 8.08
N LYS A 25 -17.87 -30.52 9.18
CA LYS A 25 -18.47 -30.47 10.52
C LYS A 25 -19.39 -29.26 10.75
N GLY A 26 -19.59 -28.40 9.75
CA GLY A 26 -20.43 -27.20 9.85
C GLY A 26 -19.85 -26.08 10.75
N ARG A 27 -18.58 -26.18 11.17
CA ARG A 27 -17.92 -25.16 12.01
C ARG A 27 -17.55 -23.90 11.23
N ILE A 28 -17.25 -24.06 9.94
CA ILE A 28 -17.04 -22.96 9.00
C ILE A 28 -17.98 -23.16 7.81
N ARG A 29 -18.48 -22.07 7.24
CA ARG A 29 -19.37 -22.10 6.06
C ARG A 29 -18.56 -21.93 4.78
N ASN A 30 -17.70 -20.91 4.75
CA ASN A 30 -16.93 -20.51 3.59
C ASN A 30 -15.44 -20.73 3.87
N LEU A 31 -14.75 -21.28 2.88
CA LEU A 31 -13.29 -21.44 2.88
C LEU A 31 -12.69 -20.46 1.90
N GLY A 32 -11.74 -19.69 2.34
CA GLY A 32 -11.03 -18.76 1.48
C GLY A 32 -9.55 -18.70 1.79
N PHE A 33 -8.83 -17.91 1.03
CA PHE A 33 -7.42 -17.63 1.28
C PHE A 33 -7.11 -16.15 1.12
N SER A 34 -6.05 -15.70 1.81
CA SER A 34 -5.44 -14.41 1.60
C SER A 34 -4.15 -14.59 0.81
N TYR A 35 -3.96 -13.76 -0.21
CA TYR A 35 -2.74 -13.77 -1.01
C TYR A 35 -1.95 -12.47 -0.82
N HIS A 36 -0.67 -12.65 -0.49
CA HIS A 36 0.29 -11.56 -0.40
C HIS A 36 1.71 -12.16 -0.49
N GLY A 37 2.25 -12.33 -1.70
CA GLY A 37 3.59 -12.91 -1.87
C GLY A 37 3.82 -13.64 -3.19
N ASP A 38 4.33 -14.88 -3.12
CA ASP A 38 4.74 -15.66 -4.28
C ASP A 38 3.56 -16.08 -5.16
N ILE A 39 3.59 -15.65 -6.43
CA ILE A 39 2.56 -15.95 -7.43
C ILE A 39 2.37 -17.46 -7.66
N ASN A 40 3.41 -18.28 -7.46
CA ASN A 40 3.28 -19.72 -7.61
C ASN A 40 2.34 -20.32 -6.56
N VAL A 41 2.31 -19.76 -5.34
CA VAL A 41 1.37 -20.17 -4.29
C VAL A 41 -0.07 -19.84 -4.70
N PHE A 42 -0.31 -18.64 -5.22
CA PHE A 42 -1.62 -18.23 -5.73
C PHE A 42 -2.10 -19.17 -6.84
N ASN A 43 -1.26 -19.40 -7.84
CA ASN A 43 -1.59 -20.27 -8.96
C ASN A 43 -1.83 -21.72 -8.51
N GLN A 44 -1.07 -22.21 -7.53
CA GLN A 44 -1.27 -23.56 -6.96
C GLN A 44 -2.62 -23.68 -6.25
N LEU A 45 -3.05 -22.64 -5.51
CA LEU A 45 -4.38 -22.64 -4.87
C LEU A 45 -5.49 -22.66 -5.91
N LEU A 46 -5.35 -21.87 -6.98
CA LEU A 46 -6.31 -21.87 -8.09
C LEU A 46 -6.34 -23.21 -8.83
N GLN A 47 -5.19 -23.83 -9.08
CA GLN A 47 -5.12 -25.16 -9.67
C GLN A 47 -5.87 -26.19 -8.80
N TRP A 48 -5.67 -26.18 -7.50
CA TRP A 48 -6.41 -27.07 -6.59
C TRP A 48 -7.90 -26.81 -6.56
N HIS A 49 -8.32 -25.55 -6.78
CA HIS A 49 -9.73 -25.21 -6.95
C HIS A 49 -10.29 -25.82 -8.25
N ASP A 50 -9.58 -25.64 -9.37
CA ASP A 50 -9.98 -26.15 -10.69
C ASP A 50 -10.04 -27.68 -10.73
N GLU A 51 -9.12 -28.35 -10.04
CA GLU A 51 -9.08 -29.82 -9.89
C GLU A 51 -10.17 -30.36 -8.95
N GLY A 52 -10.95 -29.48 -8.28
CA GLY A 52 -11.94 -29.87 -7.28
C GLY A 52 -11.35 -30.40 -5.99
N LYS A 53 -10.04 -30.30 -5.78
CA LYS A 53 -9.36 -30.74 -4.56
C LYS A 53 -9.76 -29.90 -3.36
N TYR A 54 -9.80 -28.57 -3.55
CA TYR A 54 -10.25 -27.59 -2.56
C TYR A 54 -11.13 -26.57 -3.23
N HIS A 55 -12.35 -26.38 -2.73
CA HIS A 55 -13.23 -25.32 -3.21
C HIS A 55 -13.06 -24.07 -2.35
N PHE A 56 -12.67 -22.97 -2.97
CA PHE A 56 -12.56 -21.66 -2.32
C PHE A 56 -13.78 -20.79 -2.66
N ASP A 57 -14.42 -20.27 -1.62
CA ASP A 57 -15.62 -19.44 -1.73
C ASP A 57 -15.28 -17.95 -1.86
N ILE A 58 -14.05 -17.56 -1.48
CA ILE A 58 -13.60 -16.17 -1.49
C ILE A 58 -12.06 -16.09 -1.44
N ALA A 59 -11.50 -15.02 -2.02
CA ALA A 59 -10.08 -14.71 -1.90
C ALA A 59 -9.87 -13.26 -1.50
N LEU A 60 -8.90 -13.01 -0.60
CA LEU A 60 -8.48 -11.68 -0.19
C LEU A 60 -7.22 -11.30 -0.95
N ILE A 61 -7.29 -10.25 -1.78
CA ILE A 61 -6.19 -9.75 -2.61
C ILE A 61 -5.98 -8.25 -2.42
N GLU A 62 -4.76 -7.78 -2.62
CA GLU A 62 -4.43 -6.37 -2.74
C GLU A 62 -4.90 -5.84 -4.11
N LEU A 63 -5.70 -4.74 -4.11
CA LEU A 63 -6.15 -4.11 -5.34
C LEU A 63 -6.44 -2.63 -5.14
N ASN A 64 -5.77 -1.82 -5.93
CA ASN A 64 -5.99 -0.39 -6.10
C ASN A 64 -5.51 0.04 -7.49
N TYR A 65 -5.72 1.30 -7.90
CA TYR A 65 -5.39 1.74 -9.25
C TYR A 65 -3.88 1.88 -9.52
N LEU A 66 -3.02 1.91 -8.48
CA LEU A 66 -1.57 1.89 -8.65
C LEU A 66 -1.07 0.46 -8.84
N ASP A 67 -1.49 -0.47 -7.98
CA ASP A 67 -1.09 -1.87 -8.05
C ASP A 67 -1.70 -2.62 -9.23
N TRP A 68 -2.72 -2.03 -9.86
CA TRP A 68 -3.37 -2.64 -11.02
C TRP A 68 -2.38 -2.99 -12.13
N HIS A 69 -1.45 -2.08 -12.43
CA HIS A 69 -0.42 -2.26 -13.45
C HIS A 69 1.02 -2.15 -12.95
N TYR A 70 1.26 -1.59 -11.76
CA TYR A 70 2.58 -1.17 -11.31
C TYR A 70 3.11 -1.91 -10.08
N ALA A 71 2.36 -2.86 -9.51
CA ALA A 71 2.78 -3.58 -8.30
C ALA A 71 4.16 -4.25 -8.47
N ASN A 72 4.40 -4.91 -9.61
CA ASN A 72 5.67 -5.58 -9.92
C ASN A 72 6.81 -4.60 -10.24
N GLN A 73 6.53 -3.35 -10.60
CA GLN A 73 7.54 -2.31 -10.81
C GLN A 73 8.00 -1.74 -9.46
N ILE A 74 7.07 -1.63 -8.50
CA ILE A 74 7.39 -1.20 -7.13
C ILE A 74 8.19 -2.29 -6.41
N ASN A 75 7.74 -3.53 -6.48
CA ASN A 75 8.44 -4.69 -5.95
C ASN A 75 8.34 -5.87 -6.93
N PRO A 76 9.46 -6.34 -7.51
CA PRO A 76 9.45 -7.45 -8.47
C PRO A 76 8.85 -8.77 -7.96
N ARG A 77 8.69 -8.91 -6.64
CA ARG A 77 7.99 -10.07 -6.04
C ARG A 77 6.48 -9.93 -6.04
N ASN A 78 5.95 -8.71 -6.23
CA ASN A 78 4.51 -8.48 -6.27
C ASN A 78 3.96 -8.80 -7.66
N THR A 79 2.72 -9.24 -7.67
CA THR A 79 1.97 -9.48 -8.91
C THR A 79 0.96 -8.35 -9.10
N ASN A 80 0.86 -7.85 -10.33
CA ASN A 80 -0.13 -6.82 -10.66
C ASN A 80 -1.54 -7.30 -10.33
N ALA A 81 -2.31 -6.42 -9.69
CA ALA A 81 -3.68 -6.74 -9.24
C ALA A 81 -4.61 -7.15 -10.38
N GLN A 82 -4.35 -6.66 -11.61
CA GLN A 82 -5.05 -7.07 -12.81
C GLN A 82 -5.02 -8.58 -13.03
N TYR A 83 -3.86 -9.21 -12.88
CA TYR A 83 -3.73 -10.65 -13.03
C TYR A 83 -4.52 -11.39 -11.94
N LEU A 84 -4.32 -11.03 -10.67
CA LEU A 84 -4.99 -11.67 -9.53
C LEU A 84 -6.52 -11.61 -9.67
N TYR A 85 -7.03 -10.41 -9.93
CA TYR A 85 -8.46 -10.18 -10.13
C TYR A 85 -9.01 -11.00 -11.30
N THR A 86 -8.31 -10.98 -12.45
CA THR A 86 -8.75 -11.68 -13.65
C THR A 86 -8.83 -13.19 -13.42
N GLU A 87 -7.86 -13.77 -12.76
CA GLU A 87 -7.81 -15.21 -12.49
C GLU A 87 -8.91 -15.65 -11.50
N LEU A 88 -9.22 -14.81 -10.48
CA LEU A 88 -10.35 -15.07 -9.59
C LEU A 88 -11.69 -14.95 -10.30
N ASN A 89 -11.86 -13.91 -11.13
CA ASN A 89 -13.13 -13.65 -11.82
C ASN A 89 -13.46 -14.73 -12.85
N LYS A 90 -12.46 -15.26 -13.58
CA LYS A 90 -12.63 -16.43 -14.48
C LYS A 90 -13.22 -17.66 -13.78
N ARG A 91 -12.94 -17.80 -12.48
CA ARG A 91 -13.40 -18.95 -11.66
C ARG A 91 -14.61 -18.63 -10.80
N HIS A 92 -15.17 -17.43 -10.95
CA HIS A 92 -16.27 -16.93 -10.13
C HIS A 92 -15.96 -16.97 -8.62
N ILE A 93 -14.68 -16.81 -8.24
CA ILE A 93 -14.27 -16.67 -6.85
C ILE A 93 -14.38 -15.18 -6.48
N PRO A 94 -15.32 -14.80 -5.58
CA PRO A 94 -15.47 -13.42 -5.17
C PRO A 94 -14.20 -12.89 -4.50
N ALA A 95 -13.83 -11.65 -4.83
CA ALA A 95 -12.68 -10.99 -4.24
C ALA A 95 -13.09 -10.12 -3.03
N MET A 96 -12.38 -10.26 -1.93
CA MET A 96 -12.25 -9.23 -0.90
C MET A 96 -11.00 -8.40 -1.20
N ILE A 97 -11.10 -7.10 -1.05
CA ILE A 97 -9.99 -6.21 -1.38
C ILE A 97 -9.35 -5.66 -0.12
N MET A 98 -8.04 -5.92 0.05
CA MET A 98 -7.18 -5.23 1.02
C MET A 98 -6.37 -4.14 0.31
N GLU A 99 -5.83 -3.23 1.09
CA GLU A 99 -4.99 -2.10 0.64
C GLU A 99 -5.62 -1.24 -0.48
N PRO A 100 -6.92 -0.93 -0.44
CA PRO A 100 -7.54 -0.07 -1.46
C PRO A 100 -6.92 1.33 -1.47
N LEU A 101 -6.37 1.78 -0.34
CA LEU A 101 -5.66 3.05 -0.19
C LEU A 101 -4.13 2.89 -0.13
N LEU A 102 -3.60 1.67 -0.31
CA LEU A 102 -2.15 1.38 -0.27
C LEU A 102 -1.47 1.98 0.97
N GLY A 103 -1.97 1.60 2.16
CA GLY A 103 -1.48 2.13 3.44
C GLY A 103 -1.74 3.64 3.65
N GLY A 104 -2.71 4.21 2.95
CA GLY A 104 -3.03 5.64 2.99
C GLY A 104 -2.33 6.48 1.92
N ARG A 105 -1.42 5.92 1.13
CA ARG A 105 -0.72 6.66 0.05
C ARG A 105 -1.68 7.26 -0.97
N LEU A 106 -2.78 6.57 -1.27
CA LEU A 106 -3.78 7.02 -2.24
C LEU A 106 -4.81 7.99 -1.63
N SER A 107 -4.71 8.32 -0.36
CA SER A 107 -5.42 9.44 0.28
C SER A 107 -4.55 10.67 0.48
N ASN A 108 -3.22 10.49 0.48
CA ASN A 108 -2.22 11.56 0.59
C ASN A 108 -1.35 11.60 -0.68
N VAL A 109 -1.94 12.11 -1.74
CA VAL A 109 -1.33 12.15 -3.09
C VAL A 109 -0.64 13.48 -3.36
N PRO A 110 0.24 13.58 -4.39
CA PRO A 110 0.81 14.84 -4.84
C PRO A 110 -0.25 15.90 -5.11
N GLN A 111 0.09 17.18 -4.86
CA GLN A 111 -0.85 18.30 -5.04
C GLN A 111 -1.41 18.38 -6.47
N SER A 112 -0.62 18.05 -7.49
CA SER A 112 -1.08 17.98 -8.89
C SER A 112 -2.19 16.93 -9.08
N VAL A 113 -2.00 15.76 -8.49
CA VAL A 113 -2.98 14.66 -8.50
C VAL A 113 -4.24 15.05 -7.72
N ASN A 114 -4.10 15.62 -6.52
CA ASN A 114 -5.21 16.13 -5.74
C ASN A 114 -6.04 17.11 -6.57
N THR A 115 -5.40 18.10 -7.19
CA THR A 115 -6.05 19.09 -8.05
C THR A 115 -6.79 18.43 -9.22
N ALA A 116 -6.18 17.45 -9.89
CA ALA A 116 -6.78 16.74 -11.01
C ALA A 116 -8.02 15.95 -10.61
N LEU A 117 -7.97 15.23 -9.47
CA LEU A 117 -9.10 14.46 -8.93
C LEU A 117 -10.23 15.38 -8.48
N LYS A 118 -9.91 16.45 -7.74
CA LYS A 118 -10.88 17.44 -7.26
C LYS A 118 -11.54 18.25 -8.37
N LYS A 119 -10.85 18.48 -9.47
CA LYS A 119 -11.43 19.13 -10.66
C LYS A 119 -12.53 18.27 -11.29
N ARG A 120 -12.41 16.95 -11.23
CA ARG A 120 -13.40 16.02 -11.80
C ARG A 120 -14.57 15.76 -10.85
N ASP A 121 -14.29 15.66 -9.56
CA ASP A 121 -15.30 15.39 -8.52
C ASP A 121 -14.94 16.21 -7.26
N PRO A 122 -15.40 17.49 -7.17
CA PRO A 122 -15.08 18.38 -6.06
C PRO A 122 -15.71 17.96 -4.73
N ASP A 123 -16.82 17.24 -4.79
CA ASP A 123 -17.64 16.91 -3.62
C ASP A 123 -17.13 15.66 -2.88
N HIS A 124 -16.32 14.83 -3.51
CA HIS A 124 -15.81 13.59 -2.92
C HIS A 124 -14.33 13.73 -2.54
N SER A 125 -13.92 12.95 -1.54
CA SER A 125 -12.52 12.90 -1.12
C SER A 125 -11.62 12.28 -2.18
N VAL A 126 -10.32 12.52 -2.07
CA VAL A 126 -9.32 11.82 -2.91
C VAL A 126 -9.35 10.30 -2.65
N ALA A 127 -9.55 9.90 -1.37
CA ALA A 127 -9.66 8.49 -0.99
C ALA A 127 -10.85 7.79 -1.66
N SER A 128 -11.97 8.51 -1.87
CA SER A 128 -13.17 7.92 -2.50
C SER A 128 -12.90 7.38 -3.90
N TRP A 129 -11.99 7.97 -4.64
CA TRP A 129 -11.60 7.49 -5.98
C TRP A 129 -11.00 6.09 -5.92
N ALA A 130 -10.11 5.82 -4.96
CA ALA A 130 -9.50 4.49 -4.80
C ALA A 130 -10.51 3.45 -4.28
N PHE A 131 -11.37 3.84 -3.36
CA PHE A 131 -12.45 2.97 -2.89
C PHE A 131 -13.42 2.61 -4.00
N ARG A 132 -13.89 3.60 -4.75
CA ARG A 132 -14.80 3.40 -5.89
C ARG A 132 -14.13 2.58 -7.00
N TYR A 133 -12.82 2.79 -7.24
CA TYR A 133 -12.04 2.01 -8.19
C TYR A 133 -12.09 0.50 -7.88
N ALA A 134 -11.86 0.15 -6.63
CA ALA A 134 -11.95 -1.25 -6.19
C ALA A 134 -13.40 -1.78 -6.26
N GLY A 135 -14.37 -1.01 -5.76
CA GLY A 135 -15.77 -1.45 -5.69
C GLY A 135 -16.52 -1.48 -7.01
N THR A 136 -16.04 -0.77 -8.04
CA THR A 136 -16.66 -0.78 -9.37
C THR A 136 -16.49 -2.12 -10.09
N ARG A 137 -15.50 -2.91 -9.70
CA ARG A 137 -15.18 -4.16 -10.41
C ARG A 137 -16.18 -5.26 -10.08
N GLU A 138 -16.65 -5.95 -11.09
CA GLU A 138 -17.53 -7.11 -10.94
C GLU A 138 -16.84 -8.22 -10.12
N GLY A 139 -17.60 -8.94 -9.30
CA GLY A 139 -17.06 -10.01 -8.46
C GLY A 139 -16.29 -9.54 -7.22
N VAL A 140 -16.16 -8.22 -6.99
CA VAL A 140 -15.68 -7.69 -5.71
C VAL A 140 -16.82 -7.69 -4.69
N ALA A 141 -16.70 -8.56 -3.67
CA ALA A 141 -17.72 -8.71 -2.64
C ALA A 141 -17.57 -7.70 -1.50
N VAL A 142 -16.32 -7.35 -1.14
CA VAL A 142 -16.00 -6.48 0.01
C VAL A 142 -14.75 -5.67 -0.29
N VAL A 143 -14.76 -4.39 0.08
CA VAL A 143 -13.55 -3.55 0.10
C VAL A 143 -13.28 -3.15 1.56
N LEU A 144 -12.13 -3.54 2.07
CA LEU A 144 -11.74 -3.28 3.45
C LEU A 144 -11.29 -1.82 3.62
N SER A 145 -11.57 -1.26 4.79
CA SER A 145 -11.14 0.10 5.13
C SER A 145 -10.70 0.22 6.57
N GLY A 146 -9.49 0.76 6.80
CA GLY A 146 -8.94 1.08 8.11
C GLY A 146 -9.42 2.43 8.63
N MET A 147 -10.70 2.53 8.96
CA MET A 147 -11.31 3.76 9.48
C MET A 147 -10.87 4.05 10.91
N THR A 148 -10.16 5.15 11.13
CA THR A 148 -9.69 5.57 12.46
C THR A 148 -10.55 6.69 13.04
N TYR A 149 -11.11 7.55 12.18
CA TYR A 149 -11.91 8.70 12.56
C TYR A 149 -13.33 8.60 12.01
N MET A 150 -14.29 9.29 12.65
CA MET A 150 -15.69 9.35 12.22
C MET A 150 -15.84 9.94 10.81
N GLU A 151 -14.96 10.84 10.43
CA GLU A 151 -14.90 11.46 9.10
C GLU A 151 -14.63 10.40 8.01
N HIS A 152 -13.77 9.42 8.29
CA HIS A 152 -13.50 8.32 7.36
C HIS A 152 -14.75 7.46 7.14
N LEU A 153 -15.51 7.17 8.22
CA LEU A 153 -16.76 6.42 8.10
C LEU A 153 -17.79 7.18 7.26
N LYS A 154 -17.97 8.49 7.52
CA LYS A 154 -18.91 9.33 6.77
C LYS A 154 -18.54 9.41 5.29
N ASP A 155 -17.26 9.56 4.96
CA ASP A 155 -16.78 9.61 3.59
C ASP A 155 -16.97 8.27 2.87
N ASN A 156 -16.68 7.14 3.55
CA ASN A 156 -16.91 5.82 3.01
C ASN A 156 -18.39 5.51 2.79
N LEU A 157 -19.27 5.90 3.72
CA LEU A 157 -20.73 5.79 3.54
C LEU A 157 -21.22 6.61 2.34
N LYS A 158 -20.68 7.82 2.15
CA LYS A 158 -21.00 8.66 0.99
C LYS A 158 -20.59 8.00 -0.33
N SER A 159 -19.53 7.21 -0.32
CA SER A 159 -19.00 6.50 -1.50
C SER A 159 -19.74 5.18 -1.79
N TYR A 160 -20.22 4.48 -0.75
CA TYR A 160 -20.77 3.12 -0.84
C TYR A 160 -22.26 2.98 -0.53
N CYS A 161 -22.93 4.01 -0.03
CA CYS A 161 -24.35 3.90 0.36
C CYS A 161 -25.25 4.89 -0.39
N PRO A 162 -25.59 4.58 -1.67
CA PRO A 162 -25.16 3.46 -2.50
C PRO A 162 -23.77 3.64 -3.11
N LEU A 163 -23.14 2.55 -3.53
CA LEU A 163 -21.89 2.62 -4.31
C LEU A 163 -22.13 3.46 -5.56
N ARG A 164 -21.24 4.41 -5.81
CA ARG A 164 -21.19 5.22 -7.04
C ARG A 164 -20.08 4.68 -7.94
N PRO A 165 -20.38 3.76 -8.86
CA PRO A 165 -19.35 3.16 -9.71
C PRO A 165 -18.63 4.23 -10.54
N LEU A 166 -17.37 3.99 -10.84
CA LEU A 166 -16.62 4.78 -11.80
C LEU A 166 -17.00 4.37 -13.23
N THR A 167 -17.04 5.34 -14.10
CA THR A 167 -17.14 5.09 -15.55
C THR A 167 -15.83 4.49 -16.08
N GLU A 168 -15.87 3.83 -17.23
CA GLU A 168 -14.65 3.34 -17.88
C GLU A 168 -13.62 4.45 -18.17
N ALA A 169 -14.08 5.66 -18.48
CA ALA A 169 -13.20 6.80 -18.72
C ALA A 169 -12.49 7.23 -17.43
N GLU A 170 -13.18 7.20 -16.28
CA GLU A 170 -12.59 7.47 -14.96
C GLU A 170 -11.63 6.36 -14.55
N MET A 171 -11.97 5.10 -14.80
CA MET A 171 -11.06 3.97 -14.55
C MET A 171 -9.77 4.13 -15.34
N ARG A 172 -9.86 4.37 -16.65
CA ARG A 172 -8.68 4.62 -17.49
C ARG A 172 -7.87 5.82 -17.03
N PHE A 173 -8.52 6.92 -16.65
CA PHE A 173 -7.84 8.10 -16.11
C PHE A 173 -7.00 7.78 -14.86
N LEU A 174 -7.54 6.96 -13.94
CA LEU A 174 -6.79 6.51 -12.76
C LEU A 174 -5.62 5.59 -13.15
N ASP A 175 -5.87 4.62 -14.01
CA ASP A 175 -4.87 3.62 -14.43
C ASP A 175 -3.69 4.22 -15.19
N THR A 176 -3.92 5.28 -15.98
CA THR A 176 -2.90 5.84 -16.86
C THR A 176 -2.34 7.16 -16.34
N ASP A 177 -3.18 8.17 -16.12
CA ASP A 177 -2.71 9.52 -15.85
C ASP A 177 -2.33 9.70 -14.38
N ILE A 178 -3.19 9.24 -13.48
CA ILE A 178 -3.01 9.40 -12.04
C ILE A 178 -1.92 8.46 -11.51
N ALA A 179 -1.97 7.18 -11.89
CA ALA A 179 -0.99 6.19 -11.45
C ALA A 179 0.44 6.60 -11.84
N LYS A 180 0.66 7.04 -13.10
CA LYS A 180 1.97 7.53 -13.57
C LYS A 180 2.47 8.76 -12.80
N GLN A 181 1.58 9.71 -12.48
CA GLN A 181 1.97 10.89 -11.71
C GLN A 181 2.38 10.51 -10.27
N ILE A 182 1.71 9.56 -9.64
CA ILE A 182 2.06 9.09 -8.30
C ILE A 182 3.39 8.32 -8.33
N GLU A 183 3.57 7.43 -9.29
CA GLU A 183 4.81 6.66 -9.45
C GLU A 183 6.01 7.58 -9.70
N GLY A 184 5.87 8.55 -10.61
CA GLY A 184 6.92 9.52 -10.97
C GLY A 184 7.24 10.54 -9.87
N ASN A 185 6.48 10.62 -8.79
CA ASN A 185 6.66 11.65 -7.75
C ASN A 185 7.85 11.40 -6.80
N GLY A 186 8.54 10.25 -6.91
CA GLY A 186 9.72 9.94 -6.08
C GLY A 186 9.44 9.69 -4.60
N THR A 187 8.20 9.39 -4.23
CA THR A 187 7.84 8.96 -2.87
C THR A 187 8.36 7.55 -2.58
N ILE A 188 8.69 7.30 -1.32
CA ILE A 188 9.06 5.97 -0.86
C ILE A 188 7.77 5.13 -0.77
N PRO A 189 7.71 3.91 -1.36
CA PRO A 189 6.49 3.11 -1.42
C PRO A 189 6.14 2.42 -0.09
N CYS A 190 6.23 3.13 1.04
CA CYS A 190 5.91 2.62 2.37
C CYS A 190 4.40 2.69 2.63
N THR A 191 3.80 1.56 3.03
CA THR A 191 2.38 1.45 3.39
C THR A 191 2.14 1.55 4.90
N GLY A 192 3.18 1.78 5.71
CA GLY A 192 3.05 1.89 7.16
C GLY A 192 2.68 0.59 7.88
N CYS A 193 2.81 -0.57 7.25
CA CYS A 193 2.42 -1.87 7.80
C CYS A 193 3.20 -2.33 9.04
N LYS A 194 4.35 -1.70 9.32
CA LYS A 194 5.21 -1.94 10.50
C LYS A 194 5.87 -3.32 10.57
N TYR A 195 5.86 -4.14 9.52
CA TYR A 195 6.52 -5.45 9.53
C TYR A 195 8.04 -5.35 9.71
N CYS A 196 8.64 -4.21 9.37
CA CYS A 196 10.04 -3.88 9.62
C CYS A 196 10.35 -3.49 11.08
N MET A 197 9.32 -3.44 11.96
CA MET A 197 9.47 -3.04 13.34
C MET A 197 9.39 -4.24 14.30
N PRO A 198 10.04 -4.19 15.49
CA PRO A 198 10.89 -3.09 15.96
C PRO A 198 12.28 -3.08 15.29
N CYS A 199 12.80 -1.89 15.02
CA CYS A 199 14.18 -1.74 14.62
C CYS A 199 15.10 -1.96 15.85
N PRO A 200 16.13 -2.82 15.79
CA PRO A 200 17.01 -3.09 16.92
C PRO A 200 17.82 -1.84 17.37
N TYR A 201 17.94 -0.86 16.49
CA TYR A 201 18.63 0.41 16.76
C TYR A 201 17.65 1.57 17.05
N GLY A 202 16.37 1.25 17.27
CA GLY A 202 15.36 2.19 17.73
C GLY A 202 14.77 3.10 16.65
N VAL A 203 15.18 3.01 15.39
CA VAL A 203 14.65 3.86 14.30
C VAL A 203 13.15 3.61 14.10
N ASP A 204 12.36 4.67 14.04
CA ASP A 204 10.93 4.61 13.65
C ASP A 204 10.79 4.71 12.14
N ILE A 205 11.08 3.58 11.47
CA ILE A 205 11.14 3.51 10.01
C ILE A 205 9.86 4.04 9.33
N PRO A 206 8.65 3.60 9.71
CA PRO A 206 7.43 4.07 9.06
C PRO A 206 7.21 5.58 9.22
N THR A 207 7.44 6.13 10.41
CA THR A 207 7.20 7.55 10.67
C THR A 207 8.22 8.45 9.96
N VAL A 208 9.47 8.00 9.83
CA VAL A 208 10.50 8.68 9.03
C VAL A 208 10.05 8.77 7.56
N PHE A 209 9.58 7.66 6.99
CA PHE A 209 9.11 7.63 5.60
C PHE A 209 7.83 8.44 5.39
N ASP A 210 6.90 8.40 6.34
CA ASP A 210 5.65 9.17 6.28
C ASP A 210 5.93 10.67 6.21
N HIS A 211 6.78 11.19 7.11
CA HIS A 211 7.19 12.59 7.08
C HIS A 211 7.86 12.98 5.75
N TYR A 212 8.79 12.15 5.26
CA TYR A 212 9.47 12.39 3.99
C TYR A 212 8.45 12.44 2.83
N ASN A 213 7.57 11.44 2.73
CA ASN A 213 6.56 11.35 1.69
C ASN A 213 5.57 12.51 1.74
N LYS A 214 5.15 12.93 2.95
CA LYS A 214 4.28 14.08 3.13
C LYS A 214 4.92 15.35 2.55
N CYS A 215 6.15 15.66 2.93
CA CYS A 215 6.86 16.83 2.41
C CYS A 215 7.05 16.75 0.89
N ASN A 216 7.28 15.55 0.34
CA ASN A 216 7.39 15.34 -1.10
C ASN A 216 6.08 15.61 -1.82
N ASN A 217 4.96 15.06 -1.34
CA ASN A 217 3.63 15.25 -1.92
C ASN A 217 3.17 16.71 -1.89
N GLU A 218 3.53 17.44 -0.82
CA GLU A 218 3.24 18.85 -0.66
C GLU A 218 4.19 19.78 -1.44
N GLY A 219 5.20 19.21 -2.13
CA GLY A 219 6.21 19.97 -2.87
C GLY A 219 7.09 20.85 -1.98
N MET A 220 7.27 20.45 -0.71
CA MET A 220 7.97 21.24 0.32
C MET A 220 9.44 20.84 0.51
N PHE A 221 10.11 20.33 -0.54
CA PHE A 221 11.54 20.12 -0.48
C PHE A 221 12.33 21.39 -0.78
N ALA A 222 13.25 21.73 0.14
CA ALA A 222 14.23 22.78 -0.06
C ALA A 222 15.40 22.25 -0.91
N LEU A 223 15.32 22.40 -2.22
CA LEU A 223 16.31 21.81 -3.15
C LEU A 223 17.52 22.72 -3.38
N LYS A 224 17.32 24.00 -3.68
CA LYS A 224 18.36 24.96 -4.01
C LYS A 224 18.27 26.18 -3.09
N PRO A 225 19.40 26.64 -2.50
CA PRO A 225 19.40 27.81 -1.62
C PRO A 225 18.84 29.10 -2.27
N GLN A 226 18.90 29.18 -3.60
CA GLN A 226 18.42 30.33 -4.39
C GLN A 226 16.90 30.34 -4.58
N ASP A 227 16.22 29.22 -4.28
CA ASP A 227 14.77 29.14 -4.48
C ASP A 227 14.04 30.05 -3.48
N LYS A 228 13.04 30.80 -3.95
CA LYS A 228 12.27 31.76 -3.16
C LYS A 228 11.75 31.20 -1.85
N ASN A 229 11.36 29.92 -1.84
CA ASN A 229 10.75 29.25 -0.69
C ASN A 229 11.76 28.41 0.11
N TYR A 230 13.05 28.41 -0.25
CA TYR A 230 14.04 27.54 0.37
C TYR A 230 14.06 27.63 1.91
N ARG A 231 14.14 28.84 2.49
CA ARG A 231 14.17 29.05 3.95
C ARG A 231 12.89 28.53 4.62
N LYS A 232 11.75 28.77 3.99
CA LYS A 232 10.43 28.30 4.47
C LYS A 232 10.39 26.79 4.51
N TYR A 233 10.64 26.12 3.37
CA TYR A 233 10.56 24.65 3.24
C TYR A 233 11.60 23.94 4.11
N ARG A 234 12.84 24.47 4.19
CA ARG A 234 13.86 23.98 5.10
C ARG A 234 13.36 23.95 6.55
N ARG A 235 12.82 25.07 7.02
CA ARG A 235 12.32 25.20 8.39
C ARG A 235 11.13 24.26 8.65
N GLU A 236 10.18 24.21 7.75
CA GLU A 236 8.98 23.37 7.85
C GLU A 236 9.36 21.90 7.88
N PHE A 237 10.29 21.46 7.01
CA PHE A 237 10.79 20.11 7.01
C PHE A 237 11.45 19.74 8.32
N LEU A 238 12.43 20.52 8.79
CA LEU A 238 13.19 20.20 10.00
C LEU A 238 12.31 20.21 11.27
N ILE A 239 11.44 21.21 11.42
CA ILE A 239 10.53 21.29 12.56
C ILE A 239 9.51 20.14 12.50
N GLY A 240 8.96 19.85 11.32
CA GLY A 240 8.04 18.74 11.12
C GLY A 240 8.70 17.39 11.45
N TYR A 241 9.94 17.19 11.01
CA TYR A 241 10.72 15.99 11.30
C TYR A 241 10.93 15.79 12.80
N ASP A 242 11.40 16.82 13.52
CA ASP A 242 11.63 16.76 14.98
C ASP A 242 10.31 16.54 15.77
N ARG A 243 9.18 17.02 15.26
CA ARG A 243 7.85 16.80 15.87
C ARG A 243 7.29 15.42 15.62
N SER A 244 7.46 14.90 14.40
CA SER A 244 6.90 13.60 14.00
C SER A 244 7.76 12.44 14.49
N VAL A 245 9.09 12.60 14.48
CA VAL A 245 10.05 11.54 14.81
C VAL A 245 10.92 11.98 15.98
N PRO A 246 10.77 11.38 17.17
CA PRO A 246 11.65 11.66 18.31
C PRO A 246 13.13 11.52 17.93
N ARG A 247 14.00 12.41 18.44
CA ARG A 247 15.42 12.47 18.01
C ARG A 247 16.16 11.14 18.08
N LEU A 248 15.92 10.36 19.12
CA LEU A 248 16.54 9.02 19.28
C LEU A 248 15.96 7.95 18.34
N ARG A 249 15.01 8.32 17.48
CA ARG A 249 14.33 7.40 16.57
C ARG A 249 14.43 7.84 15.10
N GLN A 250 15.24 8.87 14.83
CA GLN A 250 15.44 9.44 13.50
C GLN A 250 16.36 8.58 12.63
N ALA A 251 16.44 8.92 11.34
CA ALA A 251 17.16 8.16 10.31
C ALA A 251 18.67 8.02 10.59
N ASN A 252 19.30 9.02 11.25
CA ASN A 252 20.71 9.02 11.62
C ASN A 252 21.13 7.88 12.56
N HIS A 253 20.20 7.22 13.22
CA HIS A 253 20.46 6.02 14.02
C HIS A 253 20.50 4.73 13.21
N CYS A 254 20.24 4.78 11.90
CA CYS A 254 20.31 3.60 11.03
C CYS A 254 21.76 3.26 10.72
N ILE A 255 22.23 2.10 11.16
CA ILE A 255 23.58 1.60 10.91
C ILE A 255 23.70 0.78 9.62
N GLY A 256 22.63 0.65 8.83
CA GLY A 256 22.66 -0.11 7.57
C GLY A 256 22.63 -1.64 7.73
N CYS A 257 22.25 -2.19 8.88
CA CYS A 257 22.33 -3.64 9.15
C CYS A 257 21.43 -4.53 8.25
N GLY A 258 20.43 -3.96 7.56
CA GLY A 258 19.57 -4.65 6.60
C GLY A 258 18.52 -5.59 7.19
N GLN A 259 18.43 -5.78 8.51
CA GLN A 259 17.48 -6.71 9.14
C GLN A 259 16.01 -6.43 8.82
N CYS A 260 15.66 -5.17 8.53
CA CYS A 260 14.32 -4.75 8.17
C CYS A 260 13.90 -5.13 6.73
N VAL A 261 14.87 -5.34 5.82
CA VAL A 261 14.61 -5.53 4.37
C VAL A 261 13.82 -6.80 4.07
N PRO A 262 14.14 -7.99 4.63
CA PRO A 262 13.38 -9.21 4.36
C PRO A 262 11.93 -9.17 4.83
N HIS A 263 11.60 -8.25 5.76
CA HIS A 263 10.26 -8.09 6.31
C HIS A 263 9.39 -7.08 5.55
N CYS A 264 9.97 -6.35 4.58
CA CYS A 264 9.24 -5.34 3.84
C CYS A 264 8.47 -5.97 2.66
N PRO A 265 7.12 -5.98 2.68
CA PRO A 265 6.33 -6.51 1.58
C PRO A 265 6.47 -5.67 0.30
N GLN A 266 6.81 -4.38 0.45
CA GLN A 266 7.03 -3.46 -0.67
C GLN A 266 8.47 -3.51 -1.22
N GLY A 267 9.33 -4.39 -0.71
CA GLY A 267 10.71 -4.55 -1.18
C GLY A 267 11.60 -3.29 -1.05
N ILE A 268 11.24 -2.38 -0.15
CA ILE A 268 11.96 -1.10 0.03
C ILE A 268 13.40 -1.38 0.50
N PRO A 269 14.42 -0.82 -0.17
CA PRO A 269 15.79 -0.84 0.32
C PRO A 269 15.93 0.15 1.49
N ILE A 270 15.37 -0.23 2.66
CA ILE A 270 15.18 0.64 3.82
C ILE A 270 16.47 1.33 4.27
N PRO A 271 17.64 0.65 4.41
CA PRO A 271 18.86 1.32 4.83
C PRO A 271 19.29 2.44 3.87
N GLN A 272 19.20 2.22 2.57
CA GLN A 272 19.55 3.22 1.55
C GLN A 272 18.60 4.42 1.60
N GLN A 273 17.31 4.17 1.83
CA GLN A 273 16.35 5.26 1.98
C GLN A 273 16.57 6.04 3.28
N MET A 274 16.94 5.38 4.38
CA MET A 274 17.31 6.05 5.63
C MET A 274 18.53 6.93 5.46
N GLN A 275 19.58 6.42 4.80
CA GLN A 275 20.77 7.20 4.49
C GLN A 275 20.44 8.44 3.66
N LYS A 276 19.65 8.28 2.58
CA LYS A 276 19.20 9.41 1.74
C LYS A 276 18.47 10.49 2.53
N ILE A 277 17.60 10.07 3.46
CA ILE A 277 16.85 11.02 4.29
C ILE A 277 17.79 11.72 5.26
N ASP A 278 18.69 11.00 5.90
CA ASP A 278 19.67 11.56 6.84
C ASP A 278 20.59 12.57 6.14
N GLU A 279 21.14 12.23 4.99
CA GLU A 279 21.93 13.14 4.16
C GLU A 279 21.17 14.43 3.83
N TYR A 280 19.88 14.31 3.50
CA TYR A 280 19.04 15.49 3.26
C TYR A 280 18.85 16.31 4.54
N VAL A 281 18.56 15.68 5.67
CA VAL A 281 18.40 16.35 6.97
C VAL A 281 19.69 17.10 7.36
N GLU A 282 20.84 16.44 7.28
CA GLU A 282 22.12 17.03 7.63
C GLU A 282 22.49 18.21 6.71
N LYS A 283 22.26 18.07 5.41
CA LYS A 283 22.39 19.19 4.46
C LYS A 283 21.53 20.39 4.86
N MET A 284 20.28 20.13 5.27
CA MET A 284 19.38 21.19 5.72
C MET A 284 19.84 21.84 7.04
N LYS A 285 20.46 21.11 7.95
CA LYS A 285 21.02 21.65 9.20
C LYS A 285 22.26 22.52 8.95
N GLN A 286 23.15 22.11 8.05
CA GLN A 286 24.43 22.79 7.77
C GLN A 286 24.27 24.08 6.96
N THR A 287 23.20 24.25 6.22
CA THR A 287 23.00 25.45 5.40
C THR A 287 22.65 26.64 6.29
N HIS A 288 23.67 27.41 6.70
CA HIS A 288 23.49 28.71 7.32
C HIS A 288 23.08 29.73 6.25
N VAL A 289 21.79 30.12 6.23
CA VAL A 289 21.26 31.17 5.33
C VAL A 289 20.58 32.22 6.16
#